data_ee73bd7b066220399396ba4bf23aff42
#
_entry.id   ee73bd7b066220399396ba4bf23aff42
#
_cell.length_a   1.000
_cell.length_b   1.000
_cell.length_c   1.000
_cell.angle_alpha   90.00
_cell.angle_beta   90.00
_cell.angle_gamma   90.00
#
_symmetry.space_group_name_H-M   'P 1'
#
loop_
_entity.id
_entity.type
_entity.pdbx_description
1 polymer ?
#
loop_
_entity_poly.entity_id
_entity_poly.type
_entity_poly.pdbx_seq_one_letter_code
_entity_poly.pdbx_strand_id
1 'polypeptide(L)'
;MPFSTLVLGLFVGLSVAGYTLEDDYVSDGHFFDKFTFFTGADPTGGFVQYVDQSTASSNGYINVSSSSVYIGTDYTHTASASGRQSVRLTSNKAYDSGLIILDLAHMPGGICGTWPAFWTVGPNWPAGGEIGA
;
A
#
# COMPACT_ATOMS: atom_id res chain seq x y z
N MET A 1 -6.01 63.89 33.52
CA MET A 1 -6.39 62.98 32.42
C MET A 1 -5.71 61.64 32.69
N PRO A 2 -6.41 60.55 33.01
CA PRO A 2 -5.78 59.26 33.24
C PRO A 2 -5.49 58.57 31.90
N PHE A 3 -4.28 58.15 31.66
CA PHE A 3 -3.88 57.33 30.52
C PHE A 3 -4.32 55.88 30.83
N SER A 4 -5.29 55.36 30.07
CA SER A 4 -5.66 53.95 30.09
C SER A 4 -4.63 53.15 29.29
N THR A 5 -3.83 52.34 29.94
CA THR A 5 -2.90 51.43 29.29
C THR A 5 -3.65 50.17 28.87
N LEU A 6 -3.86 50.01 27.56
CA LEU A 6 -4.44 48.80 26.97
C LEU A 6 -3.35 47.69 26.94
N VAL A 7 -3.45 46.70 27.77
CA VAL A 7 -2.59 45.50 27.71
C VAL A 7 -3.18 44.53 26.71
N LEU A 8 -2.57 44.45 25.54
CA LEU A 8 -2.92 43.47 24.50
C LEU A 8 -2.22 42.15 24.85
N GLY A 9 -2.96 41.21 25.44
CA GLY A 9 -2.46 39.86 25.73
C GLY A 9 -2.35 39.04 24.45
N LEU A 10 -1.11 38.69 24.07
CA LEU A 10 -0.84 37.78 22.98
C LEU A 10 -1.08 36.34 23.45
N PHE A 11 -2.19 35.71 23.07
CA PHE A 11 -2.40 34.28 23.28
C PHE A 11 -1.68 33.50 22.18
N VAL A 12 -0.51 32.96 22.50
CA VAL A 12 0.16 31.98 21.66
C VAL A 12 -0.43 30.60 21.98
N GLY A 13 -1.37 30.14 21.17
CA GLY A 13 -1.86 28.79 21.22
C GLY A 13 -0.77 27.84 20.68
N LEU A 14 -0.22 26.97 21.51
CA LEU A 14 0.60 25.85 21.05
C LEU A 14 -0.34 24.81 20.43
N SER A 15 -0.37 24.76 19.10
CA SER A 15 -1.03 23.64 18.41
C SER A 15 -0.03 22.48 18.32
N VAL A 16 -0.31 21.39 19.02
CA VAL A 16 0.42 20.12 18.85
C VAL A 16 -0.31 19.37 17.74
N ALA A 17 0.28 19.35 16.55
CA ALA A 17 -0.16 18.45 15.48
C ALA A 17 0.45 17.07 15.75
N GLY A 18 -0.37 16.10 16.06
CA GLY A 18 0.03 14.71 16.25
C GLY A 18 -0.75 13.80 15.31
N TYR A 19 -0.09 12.77 14.76
CA TYR A 19 -0.76 11.69 14.07
C TYR A 19 -1.17 10.61 15.09
N THR A 20 -2.35 10.05 14.90
CA THR A 20 -2.81 8.87 15.64
C THR A 20 -2.78 7.69 14.69
N LEU A 21 -2.21 6.57 15.13
CA LEU A 21 -2.22 5.34 14.34
C LEU A 21 -3.67 4.89 14.16
N GLU A 22 -4.10 4.80 12.92
CA GLU A 22 -5.45 4.33 12.56
C GLU A 22 -5.45 2.86 12.21
N ASP A 23 -4.51 2.41 11.40
CA ASP A 23 -4.36 1.02 11.00
C ASP A 23 -2.91 0.59 11.07
N ASP A 24 -2.68 -0.58 11.66
CA ASP A 24 -1.46 -1.36 11.53
C ASP A 24 -1.79 -2.64 10.75
N TYR A 25 -1.22 -2.75 9.58
CA TYR A 25 -1.51 -3.89 8.69
C TYR A 25 -0.72 -5.14 9.04
N VAL A 26 0.31 -5.05 9.87
CA VAL A 26 1.26 -6.16 10.14
C VAL A 26 1.05 -6.82 11.48
N SER A 27 0.71 -6.05 12.52
CA SER A 27 0.82 -6.47 13.92
C SER A 27 -0.10 -7.63 14.33
N ASP A 28 -1.25 -7.81 13.67
CA ASP A 28 -2.24 -8.83 14.04
C ASP A 28 -2.10 -10.16 13.27
N GLY A 29 -1.17 -10.26 12.34
CA GLY A 29 -0.96 -11.46 11.53
C GLY A 29 -2.02 -11.73 10.46
N HIS A 30 -2.99 -10.82 10.30
CA HIS A 30 -4.13 -10.94 9.38
C HIS A 30 -4.00 -10.01 8.16
N PHE A 31 -2.78 -9.75 7.71
CA PHE A 31 -2.52 -8.81 6.61
C PHE A 31 -3.39 -9.08 5.39
N PHE A 32 -3.38 -10.32 4.88
CA PHE A 32 -4.05 -10.64 3.62
C PHE A 32 -5.58 -10.64 3.72
N ASP A 33 -6.16 -10.74 4.91
CA ASP A 33 -7.61 -10.63 5.14
C ASP A 33 -8.13 -9.20 4.94
N LYS A 34 -7.21 -8.22 4.98
CA LYS A 34 -7.50 -6.80 4.77
C LYS A 34 -7.45 -6.38 3.30
N PHE A 35 -7.15 -7.33 2.39
CA PHE A 35 -6.99 -7.06 0.97
C PHE A 35 -7.81 -8.01 0.11
N THR A 36 -8.25 -7.50 -1.02
CA THR A 36 -8.82 -8.29 -2.11
C THR A 36 -7.71 -8.62 -3.12
N PHE A 37 -7.61 -9.89 -3.49
CA PHE A 37 -6.70 -10.35 -4.54
C PHE A 37 -7.32 -10.10 -5.91
N PHE A 38 -6.66 -9.31 -6.73
CA PHE A 38 -7.07 -9.07 -8.11
C PHE A 38 -6.62 -10.26 -8.99
N THR A 39 -7.56 -10.83 -9.74
CA THR A 39 -7.31 -12.00 -10.61
C THR A 39 -7.66 -11.74 -12.07
N GLY A 40 -8.01 -10.51 -12.42
CA GLY A 40 -8.32 -10.11 -13.79
C GLY A 40 -7.09 -9.98 -14.67
N ALA A 41 -7.32 -9.74 -15.96
CA ALA A 41 -6.24 -9.37 -16.87
C ALA A 41 -5.63 -8.02 -16.46
N ASP A 42 -4.31 -7.89 -16.67
CA ASP A 42 -3.65 -6.62 -16.39
C ASP A 42 -4.16 -5.52 -17.34
N PRO A 43 -4.72 -4.42 -16.80
CA PRO A 43 -5.26 -3.34 -17.64
C PRO A 43 -4.18 -2.61 -18.44
N THR A 44 -2.93 -2.74 -18.06
CA THR A 44 -1.79 -2.15 -18.79
C THR A 44 -1.18 -3.09 -19.83
N GLY A 45 -1.70 -4.32 -19.96
CA GLY A 45 -1.24 -5.30 -20.93
C GLY A 45 0.12 -5.91 -20.59
N GLY A 46 0.52 -5.93 -19.34
CA GLY A 46 1.75 -6.55 -18.87
C GLY A 46 1.76 -8.07 -19.06
N PHE A 47 2.95 -8.65 -19.18
CA PHE A 47 3.16 -10.11 -19.26
C PHE A 47 3.06 -10.73 -17.86
N VAL A 48 1.87 -10.69 -17.27
CA VAL A 48 1.58 -11.09 -15.90
C VAL A 48 0.26 -11.87 -15.83
N GLN A 49 0.21 -12.84 -14.92
CA GLN A 49 -0.98 -13.57 -14.52
C GLN A 49 -1.20 -13.34 -13.02
N TYR A 50 -2.18 -12.55 -12.67
CA TYR A 50 -2.54 -12.33 -11.26
C TYR A 50 -3.27 -13.55 -10.71
N VAL A 51 -2.84 -14.02 -9.55
CA VAL A 51 -3.39 -15.22 -8.91
C VAL A 51 -4.19 -14.88 -7.65
N ASP A 52 -5.11 -15.76 -7.30
CA ASP A 52 -5.89 -15.65 -6.07
C ASP A 52 -5.06 -15.99 -4.81
N GLN A 53 -5.64 -15.73 -3.64
CA GLN A 53 -4.99 -15.94 -2.34
C GLN A 53 -4.58 -17.40 -2.13
N SER A 54 -5.44 -18.35 -2.52
CA SER A 54 -5.18 -19.78 -2.32
C SER A 54 -3.98 -20.27 -3.16
N THR A 55 -3.94 -19.83 -4.41
CA THR A 55 -2.83 -20.10 -5.33
C THR A 55 -1.54 -19.42 -4.86
N ALA A 56 -1.63 -18.14 -4.46
CA ALA A 56 -0.48 -17.40 -3.95
C ALA A 56 0.12 -18.05 -2.69
N SER A 57 -0.74 -18.52 -1.78
CA SER A 57 -0.33 -19.21 -0.55
C SER A 57 0.31 -20.57 -0.85
N SER A 58 -0.33 -21.40 -1.68
CA SER A 58 0.16 -22.75 -2.00
C SER A 58 1.48 -22.74 -2.76
N ASN A 59 1.72 -21.70 -3.57
CA ASN A 59 2.96 -21.53 -4.32
C ASN A 59 4.05 -20.75 -3.56
N GLY A 60 3.76 -20.30 -2.33
CA GLY A 60 4.71 -19.56 -1.52
C GLY A 60 4.97 -18.12 -1.99
N TYR A 61 4.03 -17.51 -2.73
CA TYR A 61 4.15 -16.12 -3.16
C TYR A 61 3.74 -15.13 -2.08
N ILE A 62 3.08 -15.60 -1.02
CA ILE A 62 2.69 -14.78 0.14
C ILE A 62 3.02 -15.51 1.43
N ASN A 63 3.42 -14.72 2.43
CA ASN A 63 3.62 -15.21 3.80
C ASN A 63 3.47 -14.07 4.80
N VAL A 64 3.01 -14.39 6.00
CA VAL A 64 2.93 -13.45 7.14
C VAL A 64 3.72 -14.02 8.30
N SER A 65 4.56 -13.18 8.88
CA SER A 65 5.23 -13.43 10.15
C SER A 65 4.75 -12.42 11.20
N SER A 66 5.23 -12.55 12.43
CA SER A 66 4.88 -11.60 13.52
C SER A 66 5.37 -10.18 13.29
N SER A 67 6.30 -9.95 12.35
CA SER A 67 6.95 -8.65 12.14
C SER A 67 7.08 -8.24 10.68
N SER A 68 6.68 -9.09 9.75
CA SER A 68 6.82 -8.81 8.33
C SER A 68 5.81 -9.57 7.47
N VAL A 69 5.54 -9.03 6.30
CA VAL A 69 4.73 -9.64 5.26
C VAL A 69 5.59 -9.83 4.03
N TYR A 70 5.54 -11.01 3.45
CA TYR A 70 6.16 -11.32 2.17
C TYR A 70 5.10 -11.33 1.07
N ILE A 71 5.37 -10.61 0.00
CA ILE A 71 4.58 -10.59 -1.24
C ILE A 71 5.57 -10.77 -2.38
N GLY A 72 5.38 -11.80 -3.17
CA GLY A 72 6.30 -12.15 -4.24
C GLY A 72 5.60 -12.55 -5.53
N THR A 73 6.40 -13.05 -6.45
CA THR A 73 5.97 -13.60 -7.74
C THR A 73 6.59 -14.98 -7.92
N ASP A 74 6.18 -15.72 -8.94
CA ASP A 74 6.87 -16.93 -9.34
C ASP A 74 8.29 -16.62 -9.80
N TYR A 75 9.28 -17.10 -9.05
CA TYR A 75 10.71 -16.99 -9.37
C TYR A 75 11.35 -18.33 -9.70
N THR A 76 10.57 -19.42 -9.68
CA THR A 76 11.06 -20.79 -9.84
C THR A 76 10.83 -21.35 -11.24
N HIS A 77 9.83 -20.82 -11.95
CA HIS A 77 9.49 -21.33 -13.28
C HIS A 77 9.71 -20.27 -14.37
N THR A 78 9.95 -20.76 -15.57
CA THR A 78 9.84 -19.89 -16.74
C THR A 78 8.38 -19.52 -16.95
N ALA A 79 8.10 -18.23 -17.11
CA ALA A 79 6.73 -17.76 -17.29
C ALA A 79 6.12 -18.37 -18.56
N SER A 80 4.87 -18.84 -18.44
CA SER A 80 4.10 -19.38 -19.57
C SER A 80 3.57 -18.27 -20.48
N ALA A 81 2.88 -18.66 -21.58
CA ALA A 81 2.24 -17.69 -22.47
C ALA A 81 1.17 -16.81 -21.78
N SER A 82 0.62 -17.25 -20.65
CA SER A 82 -0.32 -16.47 -19.83
C SER A 82 0.35 -15.39 -18.97
N GLY A 83 1.67 -15.34 -18.94
CA GLY A 83 2.44 -14.39 -18.14
C GLY A 83 3.02 -15.01 -16.87
N ARG A 84 3.75 -14.19 -16.12
CA ARG A 84 4.35 -14.57 -14.84
C ARG A 84 3.29 -14.49 -13.73
N GLN A 85 3.14 -15.56 -12.98
CA GLN A 85 2.27 -15.55 -11.80
C GLN A 85 2.77 -14.54 -10.78
N SER A 86 1.85 -13.66 -10.38
CA SER A 86 2.16 -12.52 -9.53
C SER A 86 0.98 -12.21 -8.62
N VAL A 87 1.23 -11.39 -7.60
CA VAL A 87 0.20 -10.97 -6.63
C VAL A 87 -0.10 -9.49 -6.82
N ARG A 88 -1.38 -9.15 -6.93
CA ARG A 88 -1.87 -7.77 -6.89
C ARG A 88 -2.97 -7.66 -5.85
N LEU A 89 -2.78 -6.75 -4.90
CA LEU A 89 -3.64 -6.55 -3.75
C LEU A 89 -4.30 -5.18 -3.81
N THR A 90 -5.58 -5.13 -3.43
CA THR A 90 -6.30 -3.88 -3.21
C THR A 90 -6.83 -3.87 -1.79
N SER A 91 -6.57 -2.83 -1.01
CA SER A 91 -7.08 -2.72 0.36
C SER A 91 -8.60 -2.67 0.37
N ASN A 92 -9.20 -3.40 1.32
CA ASN A 92 -10.66 -3.38 1.51
C ASN A 92 -11.13 -2.05 2.10
N LYS A 93 -10.24 -1.37 2.83
CA LYS A 93 -10.48 -0.03 3.40
C LYS A 93 -9.94 1.03 2.44
N ALA A 94 -10.69 2.11 2.26
CA ALA A 94 -10.27 3.31 1.55
C ALA A 94 -9.97 4.44 2.54
N TYR A 95 -9.06 5.34 2.17
CA TYR A 95 -8.64 6.47 2.98
C TYR A 95 -8.78 7.75 2.16
N ASP A 96 -9.43 8.76 2.74
CA ASP A 96 -9.58 10.07 2.10
C ASP A 96 -8.37 10.97 2.33
N SER A 97 -7.70 10.81 3.47
CA SER A 97 -6.51 11.57 3.85
C SER A 97 -5.74 10.85 4.96
N GLY A 98 -4.48 11.18 5.10
CA GLY A 98 -3.65 10.62 6.16
C GLY A 98 -2.17 10.56 5.81
N LEU A 99 -1.39 10.02 6.73
CA LEU A 99 0.00 9.65 6.51
C LEU A 99 0.06 8.13 6.33
N ILE A 100 0.54 7.68 5.18
CA ILE A 100 0.75 6.26 4.88
C ILE A 100 2.25 6.01 4.94
N ILE A 101 2.67 5.02 5.74
CA ILE A 101 4.07 4.64 5.90
C ILE A 101 4.25 3.22 5.37
N LEU A 102 5.13 3.08 4.38
CA LEU A 102 5.58 1.81 3.86
C LEU A 102 7.03 1.58 4.30
N ASP A 103 7.26 0.53 5.08
CA ASP A 103 8.60 0.08 5.48
C ASP A 103 8.96 -1.18 4.68
N LEU A 104 9.97 -1.07 3.81
CA LEU A 104 10.40 -2.14 2.92
C LEU A 104 11.75 -2.71 3.37
N ALA A 105 11.73 -3.93 3.88
CA ALA A 105 12.95 -4.69 4.18
C ALA A 105 13.67 -5.17 2.91
N HIS A 106 12.91 -5.46 1.85
CA HIS A 106 13.43 -5.93 0.57
C HIS A 106 12.46 -5.53 -0.57
N MET A 107 13.03 -5.20 -1.72
CA MET A 107 12.31 -4.90 -2.95
C MET A 107 13.01 -5.57 -4.14
N PRO A 108 12.31 -6.09 -5.14
CA PRO A 108 12.92 -6.60 -6.36
C PRO A 108 13.84 -5.58 -7.02
N GLY A 109 14.95 -6.05 -7.58
CA GLY A 109 15.88 -5.20 -8.30
C GLY A 109 15.28 -4.59 -9.57
N GLY A 110 15.84 -3.46 -10.01
CA GLY A 110 15.38 -2.74 -11.21
C GLY A 110 15.88 -3.42 -12.51
N ILE A 111 15.43 -4.65 -12.77
CA ILE A 111 15.72 -5.38 -13.99
C ILE A 111 14.54 -5.37 -14.95
N CYS A 112 14.81 -5.45 -16.26
CA CYS A 112 13.76 -5.48 -17.28
C CYS A 112 12.75 -6.60 -17.01
N GLY A 113 11.46 -6.26 -17.07
CA GLY A 113 10.37 -7.19 -16.85
C GLY A 113 9.92 -7.31 -15.38
N THR A 114 10.51 -6.57 -14.45
CA THR A 114 10.02 -6.45 -13.06
C THR A 114 9.40 -5.07 -12.84
N TRP A 115 8.25 -5.06 -12.19
CA TRP A 115 7.53 -3.82 -11.87
C TRP A 115 6.86 -3.95 -10.49
N PRO A 116 7.63 -3.87 -9.41
CA PRO A 116 7.02 -3.73 -8.08
C PRO A 116 6.36 -2.36 -7.97
N ALA A 117 5.18 -2.29 -7.34
CA ALA A 117 4.47 -1.03 -7.16
C ALA A 117 3.77 -0.99 -5.81
N PHE A 118 3.91 0.14 -5.13
CA PHE A 118 3.05 0.57 -4.04
C PHE A 118 2.36 1.86 -4.45
N TRP A 119 1.03 1.87 -4.44
CA TRP A 119 0.28 2.96 -5.05
C TRP A 119 -1.09 3.16 -4.41
N THR A 120 -1.62 4.35 -4.54
CA THR A 120 -2.99 4.71 -4.18
C THR A 120 -3.74 5.18 -5.40
N VAL A 121 -5.01 4.87 -5.50
CA VAL A 121 -5.87 5.27 -6.62
C VAL A 121 -7.14 5.92 -6.12
N GLY A 122 -7.56 6.96 -6.81
CA GLY A 122 -8.87 7.56 -6.60
C GLY A 122 -10.00 6.72 -7.20
N PRO A 123 -11.26 7.03 -6.84
CA PRO A 123 -12.41 6.38 -7.45
C PRO A 123 -12.43 6.62 -8.97
N ASN A 124 -12.94 5.64 -9.72
CA ASN A 124 -13.00 5.70 -11.19
C ASN A 124 -11.64 5.87 -11.88
N TRP A 125 -10.62 5.16 -11.37
CA TRP A 125 -9.31 5.14 -12.01
C TRP A 125 -9.40 4.84 -13.53
N PRO A 126 -8.62 5.51 -14.41
CA PRO A 126 -7.55 6.46 -14.10
C PRO A 126 -8.02 7.91 -13.85
N ALA A 127 -9.30 8.24 -14.08
CA ALA A 127 -9.82 9.61 -14.00
C ALA A 127 -9.72 10.22 -12.58
N GLY A 128 -9.81 9.39 -11.54
CA GLY A 128 -9.71 9.81 -10.13
C GLY A 128 -8.28 10.07 -9.65
N GLY A 129 -7.29 9.84 -10.50
CA GLY A 129 -5.88 10.04 -10.18
C GLY A 129 -5.22 8.85 -9.49
N GLU A 130 -3.91 8.94 -9.36
CA GLU A 130 -3.02 7.92 -8.80
C GLU A 130 -1.82 8.59 -8.15
N ILE A 131 -1.34 8.01 -7.05
CA ILE A 131 -0.05 8.31 -6.46
C ILE A 131 0.69 6.98 -6.35
N GLY A 132 1.83 6.85 -7.03
CA GLY A 132 2.64 5.63 -7.05
C GLY A 132 4.07 5.87 -6.60
N ALA A 133 4.68 4.84 -6.01
CA ALA A 133 6.08 4.77 -5.63
C ALA A 133 6.71 3.43 -6.10
#